data_d6b5086b979492e91fe64823e348508d
#
_entry.id   d6b5086b979492e91fe64823e348508d
#
_cell.length_a   1.000
_cell.length_b   1.000
_cell.length_c   1.000
_cell.angle_alpha   90.00
_cell.angle_beta   90.00
_cell.angle_gamma   90.00
#
_symmetry.space_group_name_H-M   'P 1'
#
loop_
_entity.id
_entity.type
_entity.pdbx_description
1 polymer ?
#
loop_
_entity_poly.entity_id
_entity_poly.type
_entity_poly.pdbx_seq_one_letter_code
_entity_poly.pdbx_strand_id
1 'polypeptide(L)'
;MKRICVIAVMGAGLMWPCAGSAEILALVNYESKSEEALKAFRSPVPGQRRQEGIAVIDVDPASPNFKKIVETIPLPADLVAHHIFYNRDSSKAYVTALGKAELRVIDLSKRPFTAKTVAVPDCQVGEDVVFSADNKRWFLTCMGSSKLIIGDGVTDQPIQTVSLPQPYPHGIAIHDGIDRVLVTSTVRATDLKDAGEHITAIEASTGKVLSSYKVSSKPSPAGDAPVEILFVPGANPPVAYVTNMFGGTLWTATWNAQKKDFDVAQAFDFATIKAGVPLEIYFNGKSDRLYVTTAKPGHLNIFDISKNAAKPELLKSIPAGEGAHHVAVTKDEKLAFVQNSLLNLPGMSDGSITIVDLAKGEVIGSIDTLKDQGFNPNCIVLLPQWNHPAGH
;
A
#
# COMPACT_ATOMS: atom_id res chain seq x y z
N MET A 1 -29.57 56.91 -57.52
CA MET A 1 -28.71 55.78 -57.23
C MET A 1 -28.43 55.73 -55.73
N LYS A 2 -29.11 54.85 -54.99
CA LYS A 2 -28.97 54.70 -53.53
C LYS A 2 -27.97 53.53 -53.30
N ARG A 3 -26.85 53.74 -52.64
CA ARG A 3 -25.92 52.71 -52.19
C ARG A 3 -26.37 52.17 -50.86
N ILE A 4 -26.64 50.90 -50.79
CA ILE A 4 -26.94 50.14 -49.55
C ILE A 4 -25.62 49.62 -49.01
N CYS A 5 -25.21 50.09 -47.83
CA CYS A 5 -24.13 49.48 -47.05
C CYS A 5 -24.66 48.25 -46.27
N VAL A 6 -24.12 47.09 -46.57
CA VAL A 6 -24.33 45.88 -45.75
C VAL A 6 -23.24 45.82 -44.72
N ILE A 7 -23.59 45.97 -43.43
CA ILE A 7 -22.68 45.78 -42.29
C ILE A 7 -22.73 44.28 -41.93
N ALA A 8 -21.62 43.56 -42.20
CA ALA A 8 -21.41 42.20 -41.69
C ALA A 8 -20.92 42.26 -40.26
N VAL A 9 -21.75 41.83 -39.31
CA VAL A 9 -21.36 41.62 -37.93
C VAL A 9 -20.67 40.26 -37.83
N MET A 10 -19.33 40.24 -37.73
CA MET A 10 -18.57 39.05 -37.32
C MET A 10 -18.69 38.90 -35.81
N GLY A 11 -19.50 37.92 -35.38
CA GLY A 11 -19.52 37.45 -34.00
C GLY A 11 -18.28 36.62 -33.74
N ALA A 12 -17.29 37.21 -33.06
CA ALA A 12 -16.17 36.45 -32.47
C ALA A 12 -16.69 35.67 -31.27
N GLY A 13 -17.04 34.41 -31.49
CA GLY A 13 -17.26 33.45 -30.44
C GLY A 13 -15.94 33.20 -29.71
N LEU A 14 -15.78 33.75 -28.52
CA LEU A 14 -14.76 33.37 -27.56
C LEU A 14 -15.05 31.91 -27.14
N MET A 15 -14.44 30.95 -27.85
CA MET A 15 -14.25 29.62 -27.31
C MET A 15 -13.26 29.75 -26.15
N TRP A 16 -13.76 29.79 -24.92
CA TRP A 16 -12.95 29.48 -23.78
C TRP A 16 -12.54 28.02 -23.92
N PRO A 17 -11.22 27.72 -23.84
CA PRO A 17 -10.85 26.33 -23.67
C PRO A 17 -11.45 25.87 -22.37
N CYS A 18 -12.32 24.86 -22.39
CA CYS A 18 -12.56 24.04 -21.23
C CYS A 18 -11.19 23.48 -20.85
N ALA A 19 -10.52 24.09 -19.88
CA ALA A 19 -9.47 23.43 -19.16
C ALA A 19 -10.14 22.20 -18.53
N GLY A 20 -9.94 21.03 -19.16
CA GLY A 20 -10.31 19.77 -18.54
C GLY A 20 -9.59 19.76 -17.21
N SER A 21 -10.33 19.82 -16.12
CA SER A 21 -9.75 19.62 -14.80
C SER A 21 -9.08 18.24 -14.85
N ALA A 22 -7.80 18.18 -14.51
CA ALA A 22 -7.10 16.91 -14.44
C ALA A 22 -7.70 16.15 -13.27
N GLU A 23 -8.59 15.23 -13.56
CA GLU A 23 -9.18 14.33 -12.55
C GLU A 23 -8.06 13.50 -11.93
N ILE A 24 -7.94 13.51 -10.59
CA ILE A 24 -7.04 12.60 -9.88
C ILE A 24 -7.82 11.31 -9.61
N LEU A 25 -7.46 10.23 -10.27
CA LEU A 25 -8.14 8.95 -10.14
C LEU A 25 -7.36 7.98 -9.27
N ALA A 26 -8.07 7.32 -8.33
CA ALA A 26 -7.56 6.29 -7.47
C ALA A 26 -8.15 4.92 -7.82
N LEU A 27 -7.33 3.87 -7.76
CA LEU A 27 -7.78 2.48 -7.66
C LEU A 27 -7.95 2.16 -6.16
N VAL A 28 -9.14 1.73 -5.78
CA VAL A 28 -9.47 1.36 -4.40
C VAL A 28 -10.13 -0.02 -4.43
N ASN A 29 -9.46 -1.03 -3.90
CA ASN A 29 -10.15 -2.30 -3.72
C ASN A 29 -11.07 -2.22 -2.51
N TYR A 30 -12.21 -2.87 -2.60
CA TYR A 30 -13.26 -2.81 -1.59
C TYR A 30 -13.93 -4.16 -1.38
N GLU A 31 -14.46 -4.35 -0.19
CA GLU A 31 -15.29 -5.50 0.17
C GLU A 31 -16.50 -5.08 0.99
N SER A 32 -17.52 -5.95 1.01
CA SER A 32 -18.69 -5.74 1.86
C SER A 32 -18.28 -5.64 3.32
N LYS A 33 -18.74 -4.61 4.01
CA LYS A 33 -18.53 -4.41 5.44
C LYS A 33 -19.06 -5.60 6.22
N SER A 34 -18.29 -6.14 7.15
CA SER A 34 -18.63 -7.27 7.99
C SER A 34 -18.63 -6.85 9.46
N GLU A 35 -19.60 -7.33 10.24
CA GLU A 35 -19.59 -7.14 11.69
C GLU A 35 -18.51 -7.98 12.39
N GLU A 36 -18.03 -9.05 11.74
CA GLU A 36 -16.97 -9.93 12.25
C GLU A 36 -15.74 -9.86 11.34
N ALA A 37 -14.72 -9.18 11.81
CA ALA A 37 -13.51 -8.85 11.08
C ALA A 37 -12.86 -10.03 10.36
N LEU A 38 -12.63 -11.13 11.04
CA LEU A 38 -11.93 -12.29 10.49
C LEU A 38 -12.75 -13.15 9.53
N LYS A 39 -14.03 -12.83 9.31
CA LYS A 39 -14.83 -13.49 8.26
C LYS A 39 -14.37 -13.10 6.85
N ALA A 40 -13.60 -12.03 6.69
CA ALA A 40 -12.96 -11.71 5.43
C ALA A 40 -12.08 -12.85 4.90
N PHE A 41 -11.44 -13.62 5.78
CA PHE A 41 -10.63 -14.79 5.43
C PHE A 41 -11.42 -16.09 5.22
N ARG A 42 -12.74 -16.06 5.41
CA ARG A 42 -13.63 -17.22 5.30
C ARG A 42 -14.65 -16.97 4.19
N SER A 43 -15.31 -18.03 3.77
CA SER A 43 -16.45 -17.94 2.85
C SER A 43 -17.48 -16.92 3.32
N PRO A 44 -18.24 -16.29 2.40
CA PRO A 44 -19.27 -15.32 2.74
C PRO A 44 -20.21 -15.82 3.84
N VAL A 45 -20.64 -14.94 4.72
CA VAL A 45 -21.61 -15.28 5.77
C VAL A 45 -22.88 -15.86 5.12
N PRO A 46 -23.40 -17.00 5.60
CA PRO A 46 -24.66 -17.55 5.10
C PRO A 46 -25.77 -16.49 5.09
N GLY A 47 -26.41 -16.29 3.94
CA GLY A 47 -27.49 -15.32 3.76
C GLY A 47 -27.05 -13.90 3.33
N GLN A 48 -25.77 -13.56 3.40
CA GLN A 48 -25.24 -12.32 2.85
C GLN A 48 -24.39 -12.61 1.61
N ARG A 49 -24.73 -12.01 0.50
CA ARG A 49 -23.89 -12.07 -0.70
C ARG A 49 -22.75 -11.07 -0.54
N ARG A 50 -21.56 -11.56 -0.21
CA ARG A 50 -20.36 -10.75 -0.20
C ARG A 50 -20.09 -10.20 -1.60
N GLN A 51 -19.72 -8.93 -1.67
CA GLN A 51 -19.27 -8.27 -2.88
C GLN A 51 -17.88 -7.72 -2.66
N GLU A 52 -17.06 -7.78 -3.67
CA GLU A 52 -15.75 -7.14 -3.72
C GLU A 52 -15.42 -6.74 -5.14
N GLY A 53 -14.50 -5.80 -5.27
CA GLY A 53 -14.06 -5.27 -6.55
C GLY A 53 -12.99 -4.22 -6.36
N ILE A 54 -12.61 -3.59 -7.48
CA ILE A 54 -11.76 -2.41 -7.48
C ILE A 54 -12.59 -1.26 -8.06
N ALA A 55 -12.75 -0.20 -7.30
CA ALA A 55 -13.38 1.04 -7.75
C ALA A 55 -12.31 2.00 -8.28
N VAL A 56 -12.55 2.59 -9.44
CA VAL A 56 -11.83 3.79 -9.89
C VAL A 56 -12.61 4.99 -9.40
N ILE A 57 -12.06 5.72 -8.45
CA ILE A 57 -12.73 6.87 -7.80
C ILE A 57 -12.02 8.15 -8.21
N ASP A 58 -12.80 9.18 -8.56
CA ASP A 58 -12.28 10.54 -8.70
C ASP A 58 -12.10 11.14 -7.31
N VAL A 59 -10.82 11.31 -6.93
CA VAL A 59 -10.42 11.82 -5.60
C VAL A 59 -9.94 13.28 -5.65
N ASP A 60 -10.02 13.93 -6.83
CA ASP A 60 -9.63 15.33 -6.99
C ASP A 60 -10.68 16.27 -6.38
N PRO A 61 -10.36 17.01 -5.31
CA PRO A 61 -11.32 17.97 -4.71
C PRO A 61 -11.78 19.08 -5.65
N ALA A 62 -11.03 19.35 -6.73
CA ALA A 62 -11.37 20.36 -7.73
C ALA A 62 -12.22 19.81 -8.90
N SER A 63 -12.38 18.48 -8.99
CA SER A 63 -13.14 17.84 -10.07
C SER A 63 -14.66 17.94 -9.87
N PRO A 64 -15.46 18.13 -10.95
CA PRO A 64 -16.92 18.03 -10.89
C PRO A 64 -17.40 16.59 -10.62
N ASN A 65 -16.52 15.60 -10.76
CA ASN A 65 -16.79 14.21 -10.45
C ASN A 65 -16.23 13.77 -9.09
N PHE A 66 -15.74 14.70 -8.30
CA PHE A 66 -15.19 14.42 -6.98
C PHE A 66 -16.06 13.45 -6.16
N LYS A 67 -15.44 12.42 -5.60
CA LYS A 67 -16.05 11.32 -4.84
C LYS A 67 -16.87 10.30 -5.68
N LYS A 68 -16.96 10.45 -7.00
CA LYS A 68 -17.72 9.50 -7.82
C LYS A 68 -16.86 8.29 -8.21
N ILE A 69 -17.48 7.12 -8.20
CA ILE A 69 -16.93 5.93 -8.85
C ILE A 69 -17.16 6.09 -10.35
N VAL A 70 -16.07 6.15 -11.11
CA VAL A 70 -16.11 6.34 -12.57
C VAL A 70 -16.00 5.02 -13.36
N GLU A 71 -15.44 3.99 -12.69
CA GLU A 71 -15.30 2.64 -13.26
C GLU A 71 -15.26 1.62 -12.13
N THR A 72 -15.70 0.39 -12.36
CA THR A 72 -15.60 -0.71 -11.41
C THR A 72 -15.07 -1.95 -12.10
N ILE A 73 -14.05 -2.58 -11.49
CA ILE A 73 -13.52 -3.87 -11.92
C ILE A 73 -14.07 -4.92 -10.94
N PRO A 74 -15.03 -5.76 -11.38
CA PRO A 74 -15.62 -6.78 -10.51
C PRO A 74 -14.59 -7.86 -10.20
N LEU A 75 -14.57 -8.32 -8.94
CA LEU A 75 -13.76 -9.44 -8.48
C LEU A 75 -14.64 -10.56 -7.93
N PRO A 76 -14.17 -11.82 -7.95
CA PRO A 76 -14.89 -12.92 -7.32
C PRO A 76 -15.05 -12.69 -5.81
N ALA A 77 -16.24 -12.91 -5.27
CA ALA A 77 -16.57 -12.65 -3.86
C ALA A 77 -15.76 -13.47 -2.83
N ASP A 78 -15.01 -14.46 -3.27
CA ASP A 78 -14.16 -15.33 -2.46
C ASP A 78 -12.65 -15.10 -2.71
N LEU A 79 -12.31 -14.07 -3.45
CA LEU A 79 -10.91 -13.69 -3.72
C LEU A 79 -10.26 -13.08 -2.48
N VAL A 80 -11.00 -12.25 -1.75
CA VAL A 80 -10.48 -11.43 -0.66
C VAL A 80 -9.29 -10.61 -1.12
N ALA A 81 -9.56 -9.72 -2.09
CA ALA A 81 -8.54 -8.85 -2.66
C ALA A 81 -7.96 -7.93 -1.58
N HIS A 82 -6.63 -7.84 -1.50
CA HIS A 82 -5.98 -7.18 -0.37
C HIS A 82 -5.18 -5.95 -0.80
N HIS A 83 -4.00 -6.08 -1.37
CA HIS A 83 -3.15 -4.96 -1.75
C HIS A 83 -3.10 -4.77 -3.26
N ILE A 84 -2.71 -3.56 -3.71
CA ILE A 84 -2.50 -3.19 -5.11
C ILE A 84 -1.09 -2.63 -5.24
N PHE A 85 -0.26 -3.26 -6.08
CA PHE A 85 1.12 -2.84 -6.32
C PHE A 85 1.36 -2.54 -7.79
N TYR A 86 2.10 -1.49 -8.09
CA TYR A 86 2.58 -1.23 -9.44
C TYR A 86 3.90 -1.93 -9.71
N ASN A 87 4.05 -2.46 -10.92
CA ASN A 87 5.38 -2.82 -11.41
C ASN A 87 6.21 -1.54 -11.65
N ARG A 88 7.54 -1.67 -11.85
CA ARG A 88 8.48 -0.53 -11.83
C ARG A 88 8.19 0.56 -12.86
N ASP A 89 7.64 0.23 -14.01
CA ASP A 89 7.26 1.20 -15.04
C ASP A 89 5.78 1.61 -14.97
N SER A 90 5.05 1.12 -13.97
CA SER A 90 3.63 1.37 -13.75
C SER A 90 2.75 1.02 -14.96
N SER A 91 3.17 0.05 -15.77
CA SER A 91 2.38 -0.47 -16.91
C SER A 91 1.33 -1.48 -16.45
N LYS A 92 1.56 -2.12 -15.28
CA LYS A 92 0.69 -3.13 -14.69
C LYS A 92 0.44 -2.85 -13.21
N ALA A 93 -0.77 -3.19 -12.75
CA ALA A 93 -1.09 -3.30 -11.33
C ALA A 93 -1.28 -4.77 -10.96
N TYR A 94 -0.66 -5.19 -9.86
CA TYR A 94 -0.79 -6.53 -9.28
C TYR A 94 -1.64 -6.43 -8.02
N VAL A 95 -2.67 -7.26 -7.93
CA VAL A 95 -3.60 -7.30 -6.79
C VAL A 95 -3.44 -8.64 -6.10
N THR A 96 -3.11 -8.62 -4.83
CA THR A 96 -2.94 -9.80 -4.00
C THR A 96 -4.28 -10.33 -3.48
N ALA A 97 -4.31 -11.59 -3.09
CA ALA A 97 -5.52 -12.26 -2.65
C ALA A 97 -5.27 -13.11 -1.40
N LEU A 98 -6.07 -12.88 -0.35
CA LEU A 98 -5.98 -13.66 0.88
C LEU A 98 -6.79 -14.95 0.79
N GLY A 99 -7.87 -14.98 -0.01
CA GLY A 99 -8.81 -16.09 -0.10
C GLY A 99 -8.43 -17.16 -1.13
N LYS A 100 -7.59 -16.83 -2.11
CA LYS A 100 -7.21 -17.72 -3.20
C LYS A 100 -5.72 -17.67 -3.51
N ALA A 101 -5.18 -18.80 -3.96
CA ALA A 101 -3.79 -18.93 -4.40
C ALA A 101 -3.60 -18.33 -5.83
N GLU A 102 -3.86 -17.06 -5.97
CA GLU A 102 -3.78 -16.35 -7.25
C GLU A 102 -3.47 -14.85 -7.07
N LEU A 103 -2.90 -14.26 -8.11
CA LEU A 103 -2.79 -12.81 -8.30
C LEU A 103 -3.77 -12.33 -9.36
N ARG A 104 -4.21 -11.10 -9.27
CA ARG A 104 -4.88 -10.38 -10.35
C ARG A 104 -3.93 -9.36 -10.94
N VAL A 105 -3.75 -9.40 -12.26
CA VAL A 105 -2.88 -8.47 -12.99
C VAL A 105 -3.71 -7.63 -13.93
N ILE A 106 -3.60 -6.31 -13.81
CA ILE A 106 -4.33 -5.33 -14.61
C ILE A 106 -3.35 -4.64 -15.55
N ASP A 107 -3.63 -4.67 -16.86
CA ASP A 107 -2.93 -3.89 -17.88
C ASP A 107 -3.46 -2.45 -17.83
N LEU A 108 -2.64 -1.52 -17.36
CA LEU A 108 -3.03 -0.12 -17.19
C LEU A 108 -3.03 0.70 -18.48
N SER A 109 -2.55 0.12 -19.59
CA SER A 109 -2.57 0.76 -20.92
C SER A 109 -3.95 0.72 -21.59
N LYS A 110 -4.87 -0.09 -21.07
CA LYS A 110 -6.18 -0.38 -21.68
C LYS A 110 -7.34 -0.09 -20.75
N ARG A 111 -8.31 0.68 -21.22
CA ARG A 111 -9.59 0.90 -20.55
C ARG A 111 -10.75 0.39 -21.41
N PRO A 112 -11.85 -0.12 -20.84
CA PRO A 112 -12.05 -0.34 -19.40
C PRO A 112 -11.03 -1.34 -18.83
N PHE A 113 -10.68 -1.17 -17.56
CA PHE A 113 -9.71 -2.04 -16.88
C PHE A 113 -10.28 -3.45 -16.67
N THR A 114 -9.45 -4.45 -16.90
CA THR A 114 -9.78 -5.86 -16.65
C THR A 114 -8.64 -6.54 -15.89
N ALA A 115 -9.00 -7.44 -14.99
CA ALA A 115 -8.04 -8.17 -14.17
C ALA A 115 -7.83 -9.60 -14.70
N LYS A 116 -6.62 -9.90 -15.19
CA LYS A 116 -6.18 -11.25 -15.57
C LYS A 116 -5.85 -12.06 -14.32
N THR A 117 -6.25 -13.33 -14.27
CA THR A 117 -5.87 -14.26 -13.21
C THR A 117 -4.51 -14.87 -13.49
N VAL A 118 -3.64 -14.89 -12.46
CA VAL A 118 -2.37 -15.61 -12.45
C VAL A 118 -2.38 -16.58 -11.28
N ALA A 119 -2.32 -17.89 -11.55
CA ALA A 119 -2.30 -18.91 -10.51
C ALA A 119 -0.94 -18.93 -9.80
N VAL A 120 -0.95 -18.99 -8.47
CA VAL A 120 0.24 -19.13 -7.62
C VAL A 120 0.01 -20.28 -6.61
N PRO A 121 -0.05 -21.52 -7.06
CA PRO A 121 -0.59 -22.68 -6.30
C PRO A 121 0.14 -22.93 -4.98
N ASP A 122 1.41 -22.52 -4.86
CA ASP A 122 2.20 -22.64 -3.63
C ASP A 122 1.95 -21.52 -2.60
N CYS A 123 1.17 -20.49 -2.96
CA CYS A 123 0.89 -19.34 -2.11
C CYS A 123 -0.47 -19.46 -1.43
N GLN A 124 -0.49 -19.55 -0.11
CA GLN A 124 -1.70 -19.37 0.68
C GLN A 124 -1.60 -18.01 1.38
N VAL A 125 -2.65 -17.21 1.29
CA VAL A 125 -2.72 -15.87 1.85
C VAL A 125 -1.59 -15.01 1.26
N GLY A 126 -1.78 -14.56 0.02
CA GLY A 126 -0.81 -13.69 -0.68
C GLY A 126 -0.91 -12.26 -0.17
N GLU A 127 0.21 -11.68 0.24
CA GLU A 127 0.30 -10.36 0.85
C GLU A 127 0.96 -9.34 -0.09
N ASP A 128 2.26 -9.13 0.00
CA ASP A 128 2.93 -8.05 -0.69
C ASP A 128 3.73 -8.50 -1.90
N VAL A 129 3.80 -7.60 -2.90
CA VAL A 129 4.56 -7.82 -4.13
C VAL A 129 5.57 -6.70 -4.34
N VAL A 130 6.83 -7.05 -4.59
CA VAL A 130 7.86 -6.11 -5.05
C VAL A 130 8.51 -6.57 -6.35
N PHE A 131 9.14 -5.65 -7.05
CA PHE A 131 9.73 -5.88 -8.36
C PHE A 131 11.23 -5.56 -8.37
N SER A 132 12.03 -6.37 -9.08
CA SER A 132 13.43 -6.03 -9.38
C SER A 132 13.50 -4.72 -10.16
N ALA A 133 14.63 -4.00 -10.05
CA ALA A 133 14.80 -2.69 -10.70
C ALA A 133 14.66 -2.75 -12.23
N ASP A 134 15.02 -3.89 -12.84
CA ASP A 134 14.87 -4.13 -14.27
C ASP A 134 13.49 -4.65 -14.68
N ASN A 135 12.54 -4.73 -13.74
CA ASN A 135 11.16 -5.18 -13.93
C ASN A 135 11.00 -6.62 -14.46
N LYS A 136 12.09 -7.44 -14.40
CA LYS A 136 12.06 -8.81 -14.92
C LYS A 136 11.56 -9.84 -13.92
N ARG A 137 11.60 -9.51 -12.62
CA ARG A 137 11.15 -10.42 -11.58
C ARG A 137 10.21 -9.69 -10.62
N TRP A 138 9.21 -10.43 -10.14
CA TRP A 138 8.41 -10.06 -8.99
C TRP A 138 8.60 -11.07 -7.86
N PHE A 139 8.36 -10.61 -6.64
CA PHE A 139 8.50 -11.38 -5.41
C PHE A 139 7.22 -11.19 -4.59
N LEU A 140 6.54 -12.30 -4.23
CA LEU A 140 5.28 -12.31 -3.50
C LEU A 140 5.46 -13.04 -2.18
N THR A 141 5.07 -12.43 -1.07
CA THR A 141 5.00 -13.06 0.24
C THR A 141 3.70 -13.84 0.41
N CYS A 142 3.78 -15.01 1.04
CA CYS A 142 2.67 -15.95 1.22
C CYS A 142 2.54 -16.31 2.69
N MET A 143 1.75 -15.52 3.42
CA MET A 143 1.62 -15.56 4.88
C MET A 143 1.17 -16.95 5.38
N GLY A 144 0.16 -17.54 4.73
CA GLY A 144 -0.44 -18.79 5.17
C GLY A 144 0.43 -20.02 4.91
N SER A 145 1.38 -19.96 3.96
CA SER A 145 2.25 -21.07 3.59
C SER A 145 3.72 -20.89 4.00
N SER A 146 4.09 -19.75 4.63
CA SER A 146 5.46 -19.39 5.00
C SER A 146 6.43 -19.49 3.82
N LYS A 147 6.02 -18.93 2.67
CA LYS A 147 6.77 -18.99 1.42
C LYS A 147 6.98 -17.60 0.83
N LEU A 148 8.01 -17.49 0.01
CA LEU A 148 8.22 -16.42 -0.96
C LEU A 148 8.12 -17.03 -2.36
N ILE A 149 7.28 -16.47 -3.21
CA ILE A 149 7.19 -16.85 -4.62
C ILE A 149 7.97 -15.82 -5.44
N ILE A 150 8.83 -16.28 -6.31
CA ILE A 150 9.51 -15.45 -7.30
C ILE A 150 8.87 -15.73 -8.65
N GLY A 151 8.53 -14.67 -9.39
CA GLY A 151 7.92 -14.79 -10.69
C GLY A 151 8.64 -13.98 -11.77
N ASP A 152 8.25 -14.24 -12.99
CA ASP A 152 8.74 -13.56 -14.20
C ASP A 152 7.84 -12.35 -14.49
N GLY A 153 8.41 -11.14 -14.54
CA GLY A 153 7.67 -9.88 -14.74
C GLY A 153 7.12 -9.68 -16.15
N VAL A 154 7.63 -10.46 -17.13
CA VAL A 154 7.16 -10.39 -18.53
C VAL A 154 5.92 -11.26 -18.73
N THR A 155 6.00 -12.52 -18.26
CA THR A 155 4.91 -13.51 -18.43
C THR A 155 3.90 -13.47 -17.29
N ASP A 156 4.23 -12.84 -16.18
CA ASP A 156 3.51 -12.81 -14.90
C ASP A 156 3.46 -14.17 -14.18
N GLN A 157 4.17 -15.20 -14.66
CA GLN A 157 4.10 -16.55 -14.11
C GLN A 157 5.10 -16.77 -12.97
N PRO A 158 4.75 -17.56 -11.94
CA PRO A 158 5.70 -17.98 -10.91
C PRO A 158 6.79 -18.88 -11.54
N ILE A 159 8.06 -18.69 -11.10
CA ILE A 159 9.22 -19.44 -11.59
C ILE A 159 9.99 -20.14 -10.48
N GLN A 160 9.85 -19.70 -9.22
CA GLN A 160 10.55 -20.31 -8.08
C GLN A 160 9.73 -20.14 -6.81
N THR A 161 9.79 -21.16 -5.93
CA THR A 161 9.24 -21.12 -4.58
C THR A 161 10.36 -21.26 -3.56
N VAL A 162 10.39 -20.35 -2.57
CA VAL A 162 11.37 -20.35 -1.48
C VAL A 162 10.64 -20.56 -0.15
N SER A 163 11.03 -21.56 0.62
CA SER A 163 10.53 -21.75 1.99
C SER A 163 11.24 -20.81 2.96
N LEU A 164 10.48 -20.10 3.77
CA LEU A 164 11.02 -19.15 4.73
C LEU A 164 11.11 -19.78 6.13
N PRO A 165 12.18 -19.48 6.90
CA PRO A 165 12.38 -20.04 8.24
C PRO A 165 11.47 -19.42 9.29
N GLN A 166 10.98 -18.19 9.05
CA GLN A 166 10.08 -17.48 9.93
C GLN A 166 8.64 -17.57 9.41
N PRO A 167 7.63 -17.75 10.30
CA PRO A 167 6.25 -17.86 9.91
C PRO A 167 5.65 -16.51 9.49
N TYR A 168 4.52 -16.55 8.78
CA TYR A 168 3.66 -15.41 8.48
C TYR A 168 4.37 -14.27 7.71
N PRO A 169 5.07 -14.55 6.59
CA PRO A 169 5.68 -13.51 5.77
C PRO A 169 4.61 -12.55 5.24
N HIS A 170 4.86 -11.24 5.37
CA HIS A 170 3.97 -10.14 4.96
C HIS A 170 4.73 -9.10 4.14
N GLY A 171 5.16 -7.99 4.78
CA GLY A 171 5.88 -6.91 4.11
C GLY A 171 7.16 -7.39 3.43
N ILE A 172 7.48 -6.81 2.28
CA ILE A 172 8.65 -7.17 1.49
C ILE A 172 9.31 -5.95 0.87
N ALA A 173 10.63 -5.87 0.97
CA ALA A 173 11.42 -4.82 0.33
C ALA A 173 12.59 -5.41 -0.45
N ILE A 174 12.91 -4.82 -1.62
CA ILE A 174 14.06 -5.20 -2.44
C ILE A 174 15.04 -4.06 -2.59
N HIS A 175 16.32 -4.36 -2.55
CA HIS A 175 17.41 -3.44 -2.87
C HIS A 175 18.42 -4.12 -3.80
N ASP A 176 18.29 -3.87 -5.10
CA ASP A 176 19.09 -4.53 -6.13
C ASP A 176 20.59 -4.24 -5.98
N GLY A 177 20.98 -3.03 -5.56
CA GLY A 177 22.38 -2.61 -5.40
C GLY A 177 23.19 -3.41 -4.38
N ILE A 178 22.53 -4.07 -3.42
CA ILE A 178 23.16 -4.97 -2.45
C ILE A 178 22.68 -6.41 -2.62
N ASP A 179 21.86 -6.69 -3.63
CA ASP A 179 21.28 -8.00 -3.93
C ASP A 179 20.51 -8.59 -2.73
N ARG A 180 19.61 -7.82 -2.13
CA ARG A 180 18.84 -8.25 -0.95
C ARG A 180 17.35 -8.02 -1.12
N VAL A 181 16.59 -9.03 -0.69
CA VAL A 181 15.17 -8.94 -0.34
C VAL A 181 15.07 -9.11 1.17
N LEU A 182 14.28 -8.26 1.82
CA LEU A 182 13.91 -8.37 3.22
C LEU A 182 12.43 -8.70 3.32
N VAL A 183 12.06 -9.64 4.20
CA VAL A 183 10.67 -10.09 4.41
C VAL A 183 10.37 -10.04 5.89
N THR A 184 9.25 -9.42 6.27
CA THR A 184 8.76 -9.41 7.65
C THR A 184 8.06 -10.72 8.01
N SER A 185 8.02 -11.04 9.30
CA SER A 185 7.24 -12.15 9.87
C SER A 185 6.19 -11.57 10.81
N THR A 186 4.93 -11.49 10.35
CA THR A 186 3.91 -10.68 11.00
C THR A 186 3.02 -11.50 11.96
N VAL A 187 1.84 -11.92 11.56
CA VAL A 187 0.83 -12.51 12.42
C VAL A 187 0.09 -13.62 11.70
N ARG A 188 -0.42 -14.60 12.45
CA ARG A 188 -1.24 -15.66 11.87
C ARG A 188 -2.56 -15.09 11.35
N ALA A 189 -2.77 -15.15 10.03
CA ALA A 189 -3.93 -14.57 9.36
C ALA A 189 -5.28 -15.08 9.86
N THR A 190 -5.36 -16.32 10.35
CA THR A 190 -6.63 -16.95 10.70
C THR A 190 -7.27 -16.45 11.99
N ASP A 191 -6.50 -15.91 12.93
CA ASP A 191 -6.99 -15.49 14.24
C ASP A 191 -6.23 -14.32 14.88
N LEU A 192 -5.14 -13.86 14.27
CA LEU A 192 -4.27 -12.78 14.75
C LEU A 192 -3.71 -12.99 16.18
N LYS A 193 -3.61 -14.24 16.65
CA LYS A 193 -3.21 -14.56 18.03
C LYS A 193 -1.75 -14.92 18.19
N ASP A 194 -1.12 -15.38 17.11
CA ASP A 194 0.28 -15.76 17.08
C ASP A 194 1.03 -14.77 16.20
N ALA A 195 2.13 -14.23 16.66
CA ALA A 195 2.85 -13.18 15.99
C ALA A 195 4.34 -13.51 15.88
N GLY A 196 4.93 -13.13 14.73
CA GLY A 196 6.35 -13.17 14.49
C GLY A 196 7.08 -11.99 15.13
N GLU A 197 8.42 -12.05 15.04
CA GLU A 197 9.31 -11.05 15.64
C GLU A 197 10.52 -10.73 14.77
N HIS A 198 10.54 -11.23 13.51
CA HIS A 198 11.74 -11.22 12.70
C HIS A 198 11.54 -10.57 11.34
N ILE A 199 12.66 -10.13 10.77
CA ILE A 199 12.81 -9.94 9.34
C ILE A 199 13.80 -10.98 8.80
N THR A 200 13.56 -11.50 7.59
CA THR A 200 14.42 -12.48 6.93
C THR A 200 15.07 -11.85 5.73
N ALA A 201 16.40 -11.96 5.61
CA ALA A 201 17.18 -11.54 4.46
C ALA A 201 17.38 -12.68 3.46
N ILE A 202 17.15 -12.38 2.19
CA ILE A 202 17.21 -13.30 1.07
C ILE A 202 18.09 -12.66 -0.02
N GLU A 203 18.93 -13.46 -0.67
CA GLU A 203 19.66 -13.04 -1.85
C GLU A 203 18.69 -12.92 -3.04
N ALA A 204 18.50 -11.70 -3.54
CA ALA A 204 17.49 -11.42 -4.55
C ALA A 204 17.75 -12.16 -5.87
N SER A 205 19.03 -12.31 -6.25
CA SER A 205 19.44 -12.98 -7.50
C SER A 205 19.13 -14.47 -7.53
N THR A 206 19.21 -15.17 -6.39
CA THR A 206 19.12 -16.64 -6.30
C THR A 206 17.90 -17.15 -5.53
N GLY A 207 17.29 -16.32 -4.67
CA GLY A 207 16.27 -16.73 -3.72
C GLY A 207 16.85 -17.46 -2.48
N LYS A 208 18.16 -17.45 -2.28
CA LYS A 208 18.80 -18.09 -1.11
C LYS A 208 18.49 -17.31 0.17
N VAL A 209 17.92 -17.99 1.18
CA VAL A 209 17.78 -17.44 2.53
C VAL A 209 19.15 -17.29 3.17
N LEU A 210 19.45 -16.12 3.72
CA LEU A 210 20.75 -15.78 4.28
C LEU A 210 20.73 -15.74 5.81
N SER A 211 19.87 -14.91 6.39
CA SER A 211 19.82 -14.63 7.83
C SER A 211 18.43 -14.16 8.23
N SER A 212 18.18 -14.17 9.55
CA SER A 212 16.98 -13.54 10.14
C SER A 212 17.41 -12.68 11.33
N TYR A 213 16.74 -11.53 11.50
CA TYR A 213 17.04 -10.57 12.56
C TYR A 213 15.80 -10.35 13.41
N LYS A 214 15.96 -10.41 14.73
CA LYS A 214 14.88 -10.08 15.64
C LYS A 214 14.70 -8.56 15.69
N VAL A 215 13.47 -8.10 15.39
CA VAL A 215 13.06 -6.70 15.45
C VAL A 215 11.95 -6.50 16.49
N SER A 216 12.13 -7.10 17.65
CA SER A 216 11.20 -7.08 18.78
C SER A 216 11.95 -6.79 20.06
N SER A 217 11.39 -5.91 20.90
CA SER A 217 11.85 -5.65 22.25
C SER A 217 11.05 -6.41 23.33
N LYS A 218 9.94 -7.04 22.94
CA LYS A 218 9.06 -7.78 23.85
C LYS A 218 9.45 -9.26 23.92
N PRO A 219 9.21 -9.94 25.06
CA PRO A 219 9.48 -11.37 25.16
C PRO A 219 8.50 -12.19 24.32
N SER A 220 9.03 -13.23 23.65
CA SER A 220 8.22 -14.29 23.03
C SER A 220 7.41 -15.07 24.07
N PRO A 221 6.23 -15.63 23.70
CA PRO A 221 5.69 -15.78 22.33
C PRO A 221 4.76 -14.65 21.89
N ALA A 222 4.66 -13.55 22.65
CA ALA A 222 3.73 -12.47 22.32
C ALA A 222 4.00 -11.86 20.93
N GLY A 223 5.29 -11.79 20.51
CA GLY A 223 5.70 -11.20 19.24
C GLY A 223 5.32 -9.73 19.10
N ASP A 224 6.04 -9.01 18.28
CA ASP A 224 5.71 -7.60 17.98
C ASP A 224 4.99 -7.42 16.63
N ALA A 225 4.84 -8.48 15.83
CA ALA A 225 4.20 -8.49 14.52
C ALA A 225 4.77 -7.43 13.56
N PRO A 226 6.02 -7.60 13.06
CA PRO A 226 6.52 -6.75 12.00
C PRO A 226 5.62 -6.86 10.77
N VAL A 227 5.09 -5.74 10.28
CA VAL A 227 4.12 -5.70 9.18
C VAL A 227 4.82 -5.23 7.91
N GLU A 228 5.03 -3.94 7.78
CA GLU A 228 5.58 -3.35 6.56
C GLU A 228 7.10 -3.17 6.67
N ILE A 229 7.76 -3.24 5.52
CA ILE A 229 9.19 -2.96 5.39
C ILE A 229 9.47 -2.26 4.07
N LEU A 230 10.22 -1.16 4.11
CA LEU A 230 10.56 -0.43 2.90
C LEU A 230 11.96 0.20 3.01
N PHE A 231 12.79 0.05 1.95
CA PHE A 231 14.07 0.74 1.87
C PHE A 231 13.88 2.23 1.60
N VAL A 232 14.63 3.07 2.32
CA VAL A 232 14.71 4.51 2.03
C VAL A 232 15.38 4.70 0.67
N PRO A 233 14.68 5.27 -0.34
CA PRO A 233 15.24 5.41 -1.67
C PRO A 233 16.52 6.25 -1.66
N GLY A 234 17.60 5.73 -2.24
CA GLY A 234 18.87 6.44 -2.36
C GLY A 234 19.71 6.58 -1.08
N ALA A 235 19.28 6.02 0.04
CA ALA A 235 20.07 6.05 1.28
C ALA A 235 21.41 5.32 1.13
N ASN A 236 22.47 5.92 1.67
CA ASN A 236 23.81 5.33 1.68
C ASN A 236 24.45 5.52 3.07
N PRO A 237 24.67 4.44 3.87
CA PRO A 237 24.33 3.06 3.53
C PRO A 237 22.83 2.82 3.34
N PRO A 238 22.40 1.76 2.64
CA PRO A 238 21.00 1.36 2.55
C PRO A 238 20.36 1.17 3.94
N VAL A 239 19.19 1.75 4.13
CA VAL A 239 18.40 1.66 5.37
C VAL A 239 16.98 1.24 4.99
N ALA A 240 16.45 0.22 5.66
CA ALA A 240 15.03 -0.13 5.59
C ALA A 240 14.34 0.20 6.92
N TYR A 241 13.12 0.72 6.85
CA TYR A 241 12.24 0.85 8.01
C TYR A 241 11.30 -0.34 8.12
N VAL A 242 10.95 -0.70 9.36
CA VAL A 242 10.02 -1.79 9.69
C VAL A 242 9.03 -1.30 10.73
N THR A 243 7.74 -1.47 10.48
CA THR A 243 6.69 -1.22 11.48
C THR A 243 6.35 -2.48 12.24
N ASN A 244 6.16 -2.37 13.55
CA ASN A 244 5.73 -3.47 14.43
C ASN A 244 4.31 -3.21 14.94
N MET A 245 3.32 -3.89 14.36
CA MET A 245 1.90 -3.65 14.61
C MET A 245 1.52 -3.80 16.09
N PHE A 246 1.86 -4.93 16.72
CA PHE A 246 1.57 -5.17 18.14
C PHE A 246 2.61 -4.56 19.06
N GLY A 247 3.83 -4.36 18.58
CA GLY A 247 4.89 -3.67 19.31
C GLY A 247 4.62 -2.19 19.50
N GLY A 248 3.90 -1.57 18.57
CA GLY A 248 3.72 -0.13 18.55
C GLY A 248 5.01 0.62 18.27
N THR A 249 5.94 0.02 17.53
CA THR A 249 7.30 0.56 17.33
C THR A 249 7.68 0.60 15.86
N LEU A 250 8.64 1.48 15.54
CA LEU A 250 9.31 1.57 14.26
C LEU A 250 10.77 1.14 14.44
N TRP A 251 11.26 0.28 13.55
CA TRP A 251 12.63 -0.21 13.56
C TRP A 251 13.35 0.16 12.27
N THR A 252 14.68 0.09 12.31
CA THR A 252 15.53 0.22 11.13
C THR A 252 16.41 -1.01 10.97
N ALA A 253 16.65 -1.40 9.71
CA ALA A 253 17.69 -2.33 9.29
C ALA A 253 18.68 -1.58 8.41
N THR A 254 19.88 -1.31 8.94
CA THR A 254 20.92 -0.56 8.24
C THR A 254 21.97 -1.50 7.68
N TRP A 255 22.25 -1.40 6.39
CA TRP A 255 23.26 -2.22 5.72
C TRP A 255 24.66 -1.92 6.24
N ASN A 256 25.37 -2.97 6.66
CA ASN A 256 26.78 -2.93 7.04
C ASN A 256 27.61 -3.62 5.97
N ALA A 257 28.29 -2.85 5.15
CA ALA A 257 29.04 -3.35 4.00
C ALA A 257 30.24 -4.25 4.39
N GLN A 258 30.83 -4.04 5.59
CA GLN A 258 31.94 -4.85 6.09
C GLN A 258 31.48 -6.25 6.50
N LYS A 259 30.33 -6.34 7.14
CA LYS A 259 29.71 -7.61 7.54
C LYS A 259 28.93 -8.26 6.38
N LYS A 260 28.56 -7.51 5.32
CA LYS A 260 27.59 -7.87 4.30
C LYS A 260 26.24 -8.30 4.91
N ASP A 261 25.81 -7.59 5.90
CA ASP A 261 24.70 -7.94 6.80
C ASP A 261 24.00 -6.68 7.32
N PHE A 262 22.89 -6.83 8.06
CA PHE A 262 22.15 -5.69 8.59
C PHE A 262 22.35 -5.53 10.09
N ASP A 263 22.54 -4.29 10.52
CA ASP A 263 22.44 -3.88 11.92
C ASP A 263 21.01 -3.38 12.14
N VAL A 264 20.28 -3.97 13.10
CA VAL A 264 18.88 -3.62 13.41
C VAL A 264 18.77 -2.84 14.70
N ALA A 265 17.90 -1.84 14.76
CA ALA A 265 17.66 -1.02 15.93
C ALA A 265 16.23 -0.45 15.97
N GLN A 266 15.67 -0.30 17.17
CA GLN A 266 14.42 0.45 17.35
C GLN A 266 14.67 1.93 17.08
N ALA A 267 13.85 2.55 16.22
CA ALA A 267 13.98 3.93 15.79
C ALA A 267 12.96 4.87 16.46
N PHE A 268 11.75 4.37 16.73
CA PHE A 268 10.68 5.16 17.34
C PHE A 268 9.72 4.27 18.14
N ASP A 269 9.09 4.84 19.19
CA ASP A 269 8.01 4.22 19.96
C ASP A 269 6.77 5.10 19.91
N PHE A 270 5.72 4.61 19.25
CA PHE A 270 4.47 5.34 19.06
C PHE A 270 3.69 5.54 20.37
N ALA A 271 3.97 4.78 21.43
CA ALA A 271 3.37 5.01 22.74
C ALA A 271 3.74 6.40 23.30
N THR A 272 4.87 6.97 22.90
CA THR A 272 5.31 8.33 23.29
C THR A 272 4.36 9.42 22.84
N ILE A 273 3.60 9.16 21.77
CA ILE A 273 2.58 10.05 21.21
C ILE A 273 1.15 9.50 21.39
N LYS A 274 0.98 8.46 22.21
CA LYS A 274 -0.31 7.79 22.46
C LYS A 274 -0.95 7.21 21.19
N ALA A 275 -0.14 6.83 20.22
CA ALA A 275 -0.54 6.10 19.02
C ALA A 275 -0.11 4.63 19.11
N GLY A 276 -0.76 3.77 18.32
CA GLY A 276 -0.46 2.36 18.28
C GLY A 276 -0.89 1.72 16.97
N VAL A 277 -0.54 0.46 16.79
CA VAL A 277 -0.81 -0.29 15.57
C VAL A 277 -0.23 0.42 14.34
N PRO A 278 1.11 0.70 14.30
CA PRO A 278 1.76 1.23 13.11
C PRO A 278 1.72 0.18 11.98
N LEU A 279 1.41 0.64 10.77
CA LEU A 279 1.21 -0.21 9.61
C LEU A 279 2.13 0.21 8.47
N GLU A 280 1.64 1.01 7.54
CA GLU A 280 2.29 1.31 6.27
C GLU A 280 3.40 2.35 6.37
N ILE A 281 4.35 2.25 5.43
CA ILE A 281 5.53 3.11 5.30
C ILE A 281 5.57 3.70 3.90
N TYR A 282 5.76 5.02 3.81
CA TYR A 282 5.96 5.72 2.53
C TYR A 282 7.05 6.78 2.67
N PHE A 283 7.65 7.18 1.54
CA PHE A 283 8.61 8.28 1.48
C PHE A 283 8.16 9.35 0.50
N ASN A 284 8.61 10.58 0.70
CA ASN A 284 8.47 11.59 -0.34
C ASN A 284 9.54 11.43 -1.43
N GLY A 285 9.41 12.16 -2.55
CA GLY A 285 10.30 12.04 -3.71
C GLY A 285 11.76 12.41 -3.46
N LYS A 286 12.02 13.20 -2.41
CA LYS A 286 13.37 13.54 -1.96
C LYS A 286 13.96 12.55 -0.97
N SER A 287 13.16 11.61 -0.48
CA SER A 287 13.53 10.68 0.60
C SER A 287 14.03 11.39 1.86
N ASP A 288 13.52 12.60 2.13
CA ASP A 288 13.81 13.38 3.33
C ASP A 288 12.65 13.39 4.33
N ARG A 289 11.49 12.81 3.93
CA ARG A 289 10.31 12.59 4.77
C ARG A 289 9.90 11.13 4.73
N LEU A 290 9.53 10.64 5.91
CA LEU A 290 8.94 9.32 6.12
C LEU A 290 7.51 9.52 6.61
N TYR A 291 6.57 8.81 6.01
CA TYR A 291 5.17 8.74 6.38
C TYR A 291 4.88 7.37 6.98
N VAL A 292 4.25 7.33 8.15
CA VAL A 292 3.83 6.08 8.80
C VAL A 292 2.39 6.21 9.25
N THR A 293 1.53 5.28 8.88
CA THR A 293 0.17 5.21 9.41
C THR A 293 0.12 4.48 10.74
N THR A 294 -0.79 4.90 11.60
CA THR A 294 -1.18 4.17 12.82
C THR A 294 -2.69 3.98 12.81
N ALA A 295 -3.16 2.76 13.11
CA ALA A 295 -4.57 2.43 12.98
C ALA A 295 -5.41 2.81 14.20
N LYS A 296 -4.80 2.92 15.38
CA LYS A 296 -5.54 3.18 16.63
C LYS A 296 -4.73 4.02 17.64
N PRO A 297 -5.09 5.28 17.82
CA PRO A 297 -5.99 6.06 16.97
C PRO A 297 -5.44 6.22 15.55
N GLY A 298 -6.36 6.44 14.58
CA GLY A 298 -6.00 6.60 13.17
C GLY A 298 -5.23 7.91 12.95
N HIS A 299 -3.99 7.80 12.46
CA HIS A 299 -3.15 8.97 12.14
C HIS A 299 -2.25 8.70 10.93
N LEU A 300 -1.89 9.78 10.26
CA LEU A 300 -0.73 9.87 9.37
C LEU A 300 0.40 10.59 10.13
N ASN A 301 1.49 9.89 10.42
CA ASN A 301 2.64 10.42 11.15
C ASN A 301 3.74 10.77 10.14
N ILE A 302 4.26 11.99 10.22
CA ILE A 302 5.29 12.54 9.32
C ILE A 302 6.58 12.73 10.08
N PHE A 303 7.66 12.13 9.60
CA PHE A 303 8.99 12.22 10.20
C PHE A 303 9.98 12.91 9.25
N ASP A 304 10.94 13.64 9.83
CA ASP A 304 12.13 14.12 9.15
C ASP A 304 13.24 13.07 9.23
N ILE A 305 13.74 12.66 8.08
CA ILE A 305 14.88 11.73 7.95
C ILE A 305 16.04 12.35 7.15
N SER A 306 15.97 13.66 6.88
CA SER A 306 16.95 14.40 6.07
C SER A 306 18.35 14.40 6.65
N LYS A 307 18.48 14.43 7.99
CA LYS A 307 19.79 14.46 8.67
C LYS A 307 20.42 13.07 8.78
N ASN A 308 19.61 12.04 8.99
CA ASN A 308 20.05 10.67 9.12
C ASN A 308 18.89 9.72 8.79
N ALA A 309 19.03 8.96 7.70
CA ALA A 309 18.01 8.04 7.22
C ALA A 309 17.63 6.94 8.24
N ALA A 310 18.46 6.67 9.26
CA ALA A 310 18.16 5.67 10.30
C ALA A 310 17.64 6.29 11.62
N LYS A 311 17.46 7.62 11.69
CA LYS A 311 17.03 8.33 12.91
C LYS A 311 15.90 9.29 12.60
N PRO A 312 14.64 8.83 12.58
CA PRO A 312 13.49 9.65 12.26
C PRO A 312 13.17 10.62 13.40
N GLU A 313 12.95 11.88 13.08
CA GLU A 313 12.47 12.91 14.02
C GLU A 313 10.99 13.20 13.69
N LEU A 314 10.07 12.95 14.62
CA LEU A 314 8.63 13.22 14.38
C LEU A 314 8.40 14.71 14.18
N LEU A 315 7.82 15.07 13.04
CA LEU A 315 7.41 16.45 12.73
C LEU A 315 5.95 16.71 13.09
N LYS A 316 5.06 15.79 12.70
CA LYS A 316 3.63 15.97 12.85
C LYS A 316 2.91 14.61 12.88
N SER A 317 1.83 14.56 13.68
CA SER A 317 0.87 13.46 13.66
C SER A 317 -0.49 14.06 13.29
N ILE A 318 -1.05 13.65 12.15
CA ILE A 318 -2.27 14.21 11.57
C ILE A 318 -3.39 13.20 11.79
N PRO A 319 -4.51 13.57 12.45
CA PRO A 319 -5.64 12.68 12.64
C PRO A 319 -6.20 12.17 11.31
N ALA A 320 -6.57 10.88 11.27
CA ALA A 320 -7.29 10.25 10.18
C ALA A 320 -8.47 9.43 10.75
N GLY A 321 -9.19 8.70 9.92
CA GLY A 321 -10.20 7.77 10.42
C GLY A 321 -9.59 6.59 11.16
N GLU A 322 -10.35 5.96 12.06
CA GLU A 322 -9.93 4.75 12.76
C GLU A 322 -9.65 3.62 11.75
N GLY A 323 -8.50 2.98 11.91
CA GLY A 323 -8.01 2.01 10.96
C GLY A 323 -7.20 2.61 9.82
N ALA A 324 -6.59 3.81 10.02
CA ALA A 324 -5.70 4.42 9.02
C ALA A 324 -4.60 3.41 8.62
N HIS A 325 -4.57 3.09 7.32
CA HIS A 325 -3.78 2.01 6.76
C HIS A 325 -3.01 2.51 5.53
N HIS A 326 -3.46 2.16 4.32
CA HIS A 326 -2.76 2.60 3.10
C HIS A 326 -2.87 4.10 2.83
N VAL A 327 -1.82 4.64 2.21
CA VAL A 327 -1.75 6.05 1.83
C VAL A 327 -1.34 6.18 0.37
N ALA A 328 -2.12 6.92 -0.41
CA ALA A 328 -1.72 7.35 -1.74
C ALA A 328 -1.35 8.84 -1.71
N VAL A 329 -0.18 9.18 -2.24
CA VAL A 329 0.33 10.56 -2.28
C VAL A 329 0.35 11.05 -3.72
N THR A 330 -0.14 12.27 -3.96
CA THR A 330 -0.09 12.87 -5.31
C THR A 330 1.35 13.12 -5.75
N LYS A 331 1.61 13.00 -7.05
CA LYS A 331 2.94 13.16 -7.64
C LYS A 331 3.60 14.52 -7.35
N ASP A 332 2.78 15.56 -7.14
CA ASP A 332 3.23 16.90 -6.73
C ASP A 332 3.36 17.06 -5.21
N GLU A 333 3.13 15.99 -4.45
CA GLU A 333 3.24 15.93 -2.99
C GLU A 333 2.35 16.93 -2.23
N LYS A 334 1.23 17.37 -2.84
CA LYS A 334 0.32 18.30 -2.17
C LYS A 334 -0.75 17.60 -1.35
N LEU A 335 -1.25 16.46 -1.83
CA LEU A 335 -2.33 15.72 -1.19
C LEU A 335 -1.89 14.31 -0.83
N ALA A 336 -2.35 13.83 0.31
CA ALA A 336 -2.36 12.42 0.67
C ALA A 336 -3.79 11.95 0.93
N PHE A 337 -4.07 10.72 0.51
CA PHE A 337 -5.34 10.03 0.69
C PHE A 337 -5.10 8.83 1.59
N VAL A 338 -5.60 8.89 2.82
CA VAL A 338 -5.42 7.84 3.84
C VAL A 338 -6.66 6.96 3.86
N GLN A 339 -6.53 5.71 3.48
CA GLN A 339 -7.58 4.71 3.56
C GLN A 339 -7.72 4.22 5.02
N ASN A 340 -8.95 4.16 5.53
CA ASN A 340 -9.25 3.94 6.95
C ASN A 340 -10.03 2.64 7.16
N SER A 341 -9.38 1.51 6.95
CA SER A 341 -9.88 0.21 7.33
C SER A 341 -8.73 -0.80 7.42
N LEU A 342 -8.59 -1.45 8.55
CA LEU A 342 -7.70 -2.57 8.76
C LEU A 342 -8.55 -3.85 8.88
N LEU A 343 -8.67 -4.62 7.79
CA LEU A 343 -9.28 -5.95 7.74
C LEU A 343 -10.67 -6.05 8.41
N ASN A 344 -11.50 -5.02 8.33
CA ASN A 344 -12.79 -4.96 9.02
C ASN A 344 -12.70 -5.13 10.57
N LEU A 345 -11.51 -4.94 11.18
CA LEU A 345 -11.32 -5.11 12.62
C LEU A 345 -12.16 -4.10 13.43
N PRO A 346 -12.84 -4.53 14.51
CA PRO A 346 -13.62 -3.64 15.35
C PRO A 346 -12.81 -2.47 15.90
N GLY A 347 -13.32 -1.22 15.72
CA GLY A 347 -12.66 0.01 16.13
C GLY A 347 -11.42 0.38 15.31
N MET A 348 -11.19 -0.28 14.16
CA MET A 348 -10.14 0.01 13.19
C MET A 348 -10.65 -0.11 11.75
N SER A 349 -11.92 0.22 11.50
CA SER A 349 -12.55 0.10 10.17
C SER A 349 -13.62 1.17 10.00
N ASP A 350 -13.19 2.44 9.98
CA ASP A 350 -14.10 3.57 9.71
C ASP A 350 -14.71 3.46 8.31
N GLY A 351 -13.92 3.05 7.32
CA GLY A 351 -14.36 2.83 5.94
C GLY A 351 -14.30 4.06 5.05
N SER A 352 -13.84 5.20 5.55
CA SER A 352 -13.61 6.42 4.79
C SER A 352 -12.20 6.48 4.18
N ILE A 353 -11.97 7.48 3.33
CA ILE A 353 -10.65 7.89 2.88
C ILE A 353 -10.45 9.34 3.31
N THR A 354 -9.52 9.60 4.24
CA THR A 354 -9.19 10.95 4.70
C THR A 354 -8.32 11.67 3.68
N ILE A 355 -8.63 12.92 3.37
CA ILE A 355 -7.84 13.77 2.48
C ILE A 355 -7.00 14.73 3.32
N VAL A 356 -5.68 14.70 3.14
CA VAL A 356 -4.71 15.55 3.85
C VAL A 356 -4.03 16.50 2.88
N ASP A 357 -4.04 17.79 3.20
CA ASP A 357 -3.15 18.79 2.60
C ASP A 357 -1.77 18.66 3.26
N LEU A 358 -0.79 18.10 2.54
CA LEU A 358 0.54 17.83 3.09
C LEU A 358 1.33 19.11 3.37
N ALA A 359 1.11 20.20 2.61
CA ALA A 359 1.81 21.45 2.83
C ALA A 359 1.36 22.14 4.13
N LYS A 360 0.05 22.10 4.43
CA LYS A 360 -0.49 22.61 5.70
C LYS A 360 -0.39 21.59 6.83
N GLY A 361 -0.32 20.30 6.48
CA GLY A 361 -0.39 19.19 7.42
C GLY A 361 -1.76 19.11 8.10
N GLU A 362 -2.84 19.28 7.36
CA GLU A 362 -4.22 19.36 7.87
C GLU A 362 -5.15 18.47 7.04
N VAL A 363 -6.16 17.92 7.71
CA VAL A 363 -7.27 17.24 7.04
C VAL A 363 -8.15 18.28 6.36
N ILE A 364 -8.41 18.10 5.08
CA ILE A 364 -9.25 19.00 4.28
C ILE A 364 -10.56 18.35 3.83
N GLY A 365 -10.76 17.06 4.08
CA GLY A 365 -12.00 16.37 3.72
C GLY A 365 -11.93 14.86 3.90
N SER A 366 -13.01 14.21 3.49
CA SER A 366 -13.17 12.76 3.49
C SER A 366 -13.90 12.31 2.24
N ILE A 367 -13.61 11.11 1.77
CA ILE A 367 -14.34 10.40 0.71
C ILE A 367 -15.02 9.19 1.36
N ASP A 368 -16.34 9.24 1.46
CA ASP A 368 -17.15 8.24 2.15
C ASP A 368 -17.93 7.35 1.17
N THR A 369 -17.67 7.46 -0.12
CA THR A 369 -18.44 6.82 -1.19
C THR A 369 -18.61 5.31 -1.03
N LEU A 370 -17.55 4.59 -0.64
CA LEU A 370 -17.61 3.16 -0.37
C LEU A 370 -18.31 2.88 0.96
N LYS A 371 -17.97 3.64 2.00
CA LYS A 371 -18.57 3.57 3.33
C LYS A 371 -20.09 3.71 3.29
N ASP A 372 -20.60 4.71 2.55
CA ASP A 372 -22.02 5.00 2.41
C ASP A 372 -22.78 3.88 1.67
N GLN A 373 -22.09 3.09 0.87
CA GLN A 373 -22.62 1.93 0.16
C GLN A 373 -22.48 0.61 0.95
N GLY A 374 -21.98 0.66 2.19
CA GLY A 374 -21.78 -0.51 3.03
C GLY A 374 -20.53 -1.32 2.70
N PHE A 375 -19.52 -0.67 2.10
CA PHE A 375 -18.23 -1.28 1.78
C PHE A 375 -17.11 -0.70 2.67
N ASN A 376 -16.04 -1.50 2.83
CA ASN A 376 -14.76 -1.04 3.35
C ASN A 376 -13.71 -1.04 2.24
N PRO A 377 -12.93 0.04 2.10
CA PRO A 377 -11.71 0.01 1.30
C PRO A 377 -10.63 -0.81 2.01
N ASN A 378 -9.81 -1.57 1.25
CA ASN A 378 -8.68 -2.32 1.83
C ASN A 378 -7.32 -1.74 1.43
N CYS A 379 -7.22 -1.14 0.24
CA CYS A 379 -6.02 -0.49 -0.27
C CYS A 379 -6.40 0.68 -1.17
N ILE A 380 -5.51 1.64 -1.31
CA ILE A 380 -5.64 2.77 -2.24
C ILE A 380 -4.31 3.03 -2.94
N VAL A 381 -4.34 3.18 -4.26
CA VAL A 381 -3.25 3.73 -5.07
C VAL A 381 -3.81 4.73 -6.06
N LEU A 382 -3.08 5.79 -6.41
CA LEU A 382 -3.49 6.67 -7.49
C LEU A 382 -3.11 6.05 -8.84
N LEU A 383 -3.85 6.31 -9.91
CA LEU A 383 -3.41 5.90 -11.24
C LEU A 383 -2.04 6.52 -11.56
N PRO A 384 -1.18 5.86 -12.36
CA PRO A 384 0.25 6.17 -12.43
C PRO A 384 0.61 7.61 -12.76
N GLN A 385 -0.21 8.31 -13.55
CA GLN A 385 0.05 9.70 -13.91
C GLN A 385 -0.03 10.67 -12.71
N TRP A 386 -0.74 10.28 -11.63
CA TRP A 386 -0.90 11.07 -10.42
C TRP A 386 -0.20 10.50 -9.20
N ASN A 387 0.24 9.22 -9.29
CA ASN A 387 0.84 8.52 -8.15
C ASN A 387 2.27 8.98 -7.88
N HIS A 388 2.58 9.15 -6.63
CA HIS A 388 3.95 9.38 -6.18
C HIS A 388 4.78 8.09 -6.35
N PRO A 389 6.03 8.15 -6.89
CA PRO A 389 6.81 6.95 -7.21
C PRO A 389 7.26 6.12 -6.01
N ALA A 390 7.17 6.65 -4.79
CA ALA A 390 7.48 5.93 -3.56
C ALA A 390 6.23 5.37 -2.84
N GLY A 391 5.09 5.31 -3.53
CA GLY A 391 3.89 4.59 -3.08
C GLY A 391 3.85 3.14 -3.60
N HIS A 392 2.89 2.37 -3.10
CA HIS A 392 2.57 1.06 -3.66
C HIS A 392 2.14 1.15 -5.10
#